data_9049b46ba101abcb77c5fdedf417d01c
#
_entry.id   9049b46ba101abcb77c5fdedf417d01c
#
_cell.length_a   1.000
_cell.length_b   1.000
_cell.length_c   1.000
_cell.angle_alpha   90.00
_cell.angle_beta   90.00
_cell.angle_gamma   90.00
#
_symmetry.space_group_name_H-M   'P 1'
#
loop_
_entity.id
_entity.type
_entity.pdbx_description
1 polymer ?
#
loop_
_entity_poly.entity_id
_entity_poly.type
_entity_poly.pdbx_seq_one_letter_code
_entity_poly.pdbx_strand_id
1 'polypeptide(L)'
;MTEFQNIVIGKSTIPALILTIILMIAVPVIFFIYWRRKYKEQTTISWLIAGAIGFIVSARVLELGVHYLCIITDNPLSRFINGNTVAFVLYGIIMAGVFEECGRYIVLKTILKKNRTRENAVLYGIGHGGIEILTILLPTMITYLVIAVLFSQGNVEHALNFLKITEENAAAALPSIQAAASFDYAMMAMNVIERVLAMFLHIGLTVIVYYGVINAKKAFLPMAIGLHMLMDTFPALYQRGVVQLWAVEVWAAVWTVVIVLIAGKLYR
;
A
#
# COMPACT_ATOMS: atom_id res chain seq x y z
N MET A 1 -9.46 28.31 9.88
CA MET A 1 -8.71 28.23 11.17
C MET A 1 -9.59 27.88 12.36
N THR A 2 -10.85 28.36 12.45
CA THR A 2 -11.80 28.02 13.52
C THR A 2 -12.14 26.51 13.61
N GLU A 3 -12.11 25.78 12.50
CA GLU A 3 -12.40 24.34 12.45
C GLU A 3 -11.39 23.50 13.24
N PHE A 4 -10.13 23.95 13.33
CA PHE A 4 -9.09 23.26 14.10
C PHE A 4 -9.24 23.41 15.61
N GLN A 5 -9.94 24.45 16.08
CA GLN A 5 -10.21 24.67 17.51
C GLN A 5 -11.13 23.61 18.10
N ASN A 6 -11.94 22.96 17.27
CA ASN A 6 -12.90 21.95 17.70
C ASN A 6 -12.35 20.50 17.61
N ILE A 7 -11.08 20.34 17.23
CA ILE A 7 -10.47 19.02 17.11
C ILE A 7 -10.13 18.50 18.51
N VAL A 8 -10.71 17.35 18.83
CA VAL A 8 -10.51 16.66 20.12
C VAL A 8 -9.83 15.33 19.86
N ILE A 9 -8.71 15.09 20.52
CA ILE A 9 -8.02 13.81 20.47
C ILE A 9 -8.62 12.86 21.49
N GLY A 10 -9.13 11.73 21.02
CA GLY A 10 -9.68 10.66 21.87
C GLY A 10 -8.61 10.02 22.76
N LYS A 11 -8.99 9.51 23.93
CA LYS A 11 -8.05 8.82 24.84
C LYS A 11 -7.40 7.58 24.22
N SER A 12 -8.08 6.92 23.29
CA SER A 12 -7.58 5.74 22.56
C SER A 12 -6.67 6.08 21.37
N THR A 13 -6.69 7.31 20.86
CA THR A 13 -6.05 7.69 19.59
C THR A 13 -4.55 7.45 19.60
N ILE A 14 -3.84 8.04 20.55
CA ILE A 14 -2.38 7.90 20.64
C ILE A 14 -1.95 6.44 20.90
N PRO A 15 -2.53 5.71 21.87
CA PRO A 15 -2.22 4.28 22.05
C PRO A 15 -2.52 3.43 20.81
N ALA A 16 -3.65 3.66 20.12
CA ALA A 16 -3.99 2.94 18.90
C ALA A 16 -3.00 3.21 17.77
N LEU A 17 -2.58 4.46 17.56
CA LEU A 17 -1.58 4.82 16.55
C LEU A 17 -0.21 4.19 16.86
N ILE A 18 0.26 4.23 18.11
CA ILE A 18 1.52 3.59 18.50
C ILE A 18 1.47 2.09 18.22
N LEU A 19 0.38 1.43 18.62
CA LEU A 19 0.22 0.00 18.40
C LEU A 19 0.13 -0.33 16.91
N THR A 20 -0.56 0.50 16.11
CA THR A 20 -0.60 0.35 14.65
C THR A 20 0.80 0.41 14.04
N ILE A 21 1.62 1.38 14.41
CA ILE A 21 3.00 1.52 13.94
C ILE A 21 3.82 0.26 14.25
N ILE A 22 3.71 -0.24 15.49
CA ILE A 22 4.41 -1.46 15.89
C ILE A 22 3.95 -2.65 15.06
N LEU A 23 2.64 -2.82 14.85
CA LEU A 23 2.07 -3.93 14.10
C LEU A 23 2.39 -3.83 12.60
N MET A 24 2.44 -2.64 12.01
CA MET A 24 2.85 -2.44 10.62
C MET A 24 4.31 -2.87 10.37
N ILE A 25 5.19 -2.69 11.34
CA ILE A 25 6.56 -3.20 11.26
C ILE A 25 6.57 -4.73 11.52
N ALA A 26 5.77 -5.19 12.48
CA ALA A 26 5.76 -6.59 12.87
C ALA A 26 5.22 -7.52 11.77
N VAL A 27 4.20 -7.09 11.01
CA VAL A 27 3.57 -7.92 9.96
C VAL A 27 4.61 -8.43 8.95
N PRO A 28 5.34 -7.59 8.19
CA PRO A 28 6.31 -8.09 7.21
C PRO A 28 7.47 -8.88 7.87
N VAL A 29 7.88 -8.51 9.08
CA VAL A 29 8.93 -9.20 9.82
C VAL A 29 8.48 -10.62 10.20
N ILE A 30 7.23 -10.80 10.67
CA ILE A 30 6.66 -12.10 11.00
C ILE A 30 6.59 -12.99 9.76
N PHE A 31 6.08 -12.46 8.63
CA PHE A 31 6.03 -13.19 7.35
C PHE A 31 7.43 -13.64 6.92
N PHE A 32 8.42 -12.73 6.99
CA PHE A 32 9.80 -13.04 6.66
C PHE A 32 10.41 -14.11 7.56
N ILE A 33 10.31 -13.95 8.88
CA ILE A 33 10.88 -14.90 9.87
C ILE A 33 10.24 -16.28 9.71
N TYR A 34 8.89 -16.32 9.61
CA TYR A 34 8.16 -17.58 9.44
C TYR A 34 8.61 -18.30 8.17
N TRP A 35 8.59 -17.61 7.02
CA TRP A 35 8.91 -18.20 5.74
C TRP A 35 10.38 -18.64 5.67
N ARG A 36 11.28 -17.79 6.13
CA ARG A 36 12.73 -18.05 6.13
C ARG A 36 13.12 -19.20 7.05
N ARG A 37 12.49 -19.34 8.22
CA ARG A 37 12.73 -20.48 9.11
C ARG A 37 12.26 -21.80 8.52
N LYS A 38 11.08 -21.78 7.89
CA LYS A 38 10.47 -22.99 7.31
C LYS A 38 11.21 -23.49 6.06
N TYR A 39 11.72 -22.58 5.25
CA TYR A 39 12.33 -22.88 3.95
C TYR A 39 13.76 -22.32 3.81
N LYS A 40 14.57 -22.47 4.85
CA LYS A 40 15.91 -21.89 4.94
C LYS A 40 16.82 -22.29 3.78
N GLU A 41 16.81 -23.57 3.43
CA GLU A 41 17.67 -24.14 2.39
C GLU A 41 17.19 -23.80 0.96
N GLN A 42 15.89 -23.56 0.80
CA GLN A 42 15.27 -23.26 -0.51
C GLN A 42 15.22 -21.77 -0.80
N THR A 43 15.50 -20.91 0.17
CA THR A 43 15.35 -19.46 0.04
C THR A 43 16.67 -18.71 0.15
N THR A 44 16.78 -17.64 -0.63
CA THR A 44 17.96 -16.76 -0.66
C THR A 44 17.51 -15.31 -0.40
N ILE A 45 18.13 -14.64 0.57
CA ILE A 45 17.76 -13.28 1.01
C ILE A 45 17.77 -12.27 -0.17
N SER A 46 18.59 -12.49 -1.20
CA SER A 46 18.59 -11.64 -2.38
C SER A 46 17.21 -11.51 -3.07
N TRP A 47 16.34 -12.51 -2.95
CA TRP A 47 14.98 -12.45 -3.49
C TRP A 47 14.08 -11.52 -2.67
N LEU A 48 14.21 -11.48 -1.35
CA LEU A 48 13.54 -10.50 -0.49
C LEU A 48 13.96 -9.07 -0.86
N ILE A 49 15.27 -8.85 -0.95
CA ILE A 49 15.86 -7.55 -1.29
C ILE A 49 15.44 -7.12 -2.70
N ALA A 50 15.46 -8.05 -3.67
CA ALA A 50 15.02 -7.77 -5.02
C ALA A 50 13.53 -7.42 -5.10
N GLY A 51 12.68 -8.04 -4.26
CA GLY A 51 11.27 -7.67 -4.13
C GLY A 51 11.10 -6.24 -3.62
N ALA A 52 11.82 -5.89 -2.55
CA ALA A 52 11.80 -4.55 -1.99
C ALA A 52 12.32 -3.48 -2.97
N ILE A 53 13.47 -3.71 -3.59
CA ILE A 53 14.04 -2.78 -4.58
C ILE A 53 13.14 -2.69 -5.82
N GLY A 54 12.58 -3.82 -6.27
CA GLY A 54 11.66 -3.88 -7.40
C GLY A 54 10.45 -2.96 -7.18
N PHE A 55 9.82 -3.01 -6.01
CA PHE A 55 8.72 -2.10 -5.64
C PHE A 55 9.18 -0.64 -5.61
N ILE A 56 10.28 -0.34 -4.91
CA ILE A 56 10.77 1.05 -4.82
C ILE A 56 11.00 1.63 -6.22
N VAL A 57 11.65 0.89 -7.12
CA VAL A 57 11.93 1.38 -8.47
C VAL A 57 10.64 1.52 -9.28
N SER A 58 9.76 0.51 -9.29
CA SER A 58 8.55 0.54 -10.12
C SER A 58 7.51 1.53 -9.60
N ALA A 59 7.15 1.47 -8.32
CA ALA A 59 6.07 2.26 -7.74
C ALA A 59 6.55 3.62 -7.20
N ARG A 60 7.67 3.65 -6.43
CA ARG A 60 8.09 4.87 -5.73
C ARG A 60 8.97 5.80 -6.58
N VAL A 61 9.54 5.32 -7.69
CA VAL A 61 10.34 6.13 -8.59
C VAL A 61 9.62 6.32 -9.94
N LEU A 62 9.35 5.24 -10.66
CA LEU A 62 8.82 5.35 -12.03
C LEU A 62 7.35 5.79 -12.03
N GLU A 63 6.49 5.11 -11.29
CA GLU A 63 5.07 5.45 -11.21
C GLU A 63 4.87 6.83 -10.57
N LEU A 64 5.54 7.13 -9.44
CA LEU A 64 5.46 8.45 -8.82
C LEU A 64 5.94 9.56 -9.76
N GLY A 65 6.95 9.30 -10.60
CA GLY A 65 7.38 10.24 -11.64
C GLY A 65 6.26 10.55 -12.65
N VAL A 66 5.47 9.53 -13.05
CA VAL A 66 4.29 9.74 -13.91
C VAL A 66 3.16 10.44 -13.14
N HIS A 67 2.93 10.09 -11.88
CA HIS A 67 1.95 10.79 -11.02
C HIS A 67 2.27 12.28 -10.89
N TYR A 68 3.55 12.63 -10.77
CA TYR A 68 3.95 14.03 -10.72
C TYR A 68 3.46 14.81 -11.95
N LEU A 69 3.60 14.23 -13.14
CA LEU A 69 3.18 14.87 -14.39
C LEU A 69 1.66 14.83 -14.61
N CYS A 70 1.00 13.72 -14.25
CA CYS A 70 -0.39 13.46 -14.64
C CYS A 70 -1.43 13.89 -13.60
N ILE A 71 -1.09 13.98 -12.31
CA ILE A 71 -2.05 14.32 -11.25
C ILE A 71 -1.57 15.37 -10.26
N ILE A 72 -0.23 15.56 -10.06
CA ILE A 72 0.29 16.47 -9.06
C ILE A 72 0.52 17.87 -9.66
N THR A 73 1.19 17.96 -10.81
CA THR A 73 1.44 19.22 -11.50
C THR A 73 0.16 19.77 -12.11
N ASP A 74 -0.14 21.07 -11.88
CA ASP A 74 -1.31 21.70 -12.46
C ASP A 74 -1.18 21.87 -13.98
N ASN A 75 -1.95 21.07 -14.70
CA ASN A 75 -2.03 21.08 -16.17
C ASN A 75 -3.41 20.57 -16.64
N PRO A 76 -3.77 20.70 -17.94
CA PRO A 76 -5.08 20.26 -18.43
C PRO A 76 -5.39 18.78 -18.17
N LEU A 77 -4.40 17.89 -18.24
CA LEU A 77 -4.57 16.46 -17.99
C LEU A 77 -4.84 16.17 -16.50
N SER A 78 -4.07 16.78 -15.60
CA SER A 78 -4.26 16.62 -14.15
C SER A 78 -5.62 17.15 -13.70
N ARG A 79 -6.05 18.30 -14.24
CA ARG A 79 -7.39 18.85 -13.96
C ARG A 79 -8.50 17.92 -14.46
N PHE A 80 -8.34 17.31 -15.63
CA PHE A 80 -9.30 16.33 -16.15
C PHE A 80 -9.36 15.08 -15.25
N ILE A 81 -8.19 14.49 -14.93
CA ILE A 81 -8.13 13.28 -14.09
C ILE A 81 -8.69 13.58 -12.70
N ASN A 82 -8.23 14.65 -12.06
CA ASN A 82 -8.66 15.00 -10.71
C ASN A 82 -10.12 15.48 -10.65
N GLY A 83 -10.63 16.07 -11.71
CA GLY A 83 -12.02 16.54 -11.82
C GLY A 83 -13.05 15.47 -12.17
N ASN A 84 -12.62 14.29 -12.63
CA ASN A 84 -13.51 13.22 -13.09
C ASN A 84 -13.25 11.92 -12.32
N THR A 85 -14.24 11.45 -11.57
CA THR A 85 -14.12 10.25 -10.72
C THR A 85 -13.75 9.00 -11.53
N VAL A 86 -14.34 8.80 -12.72
CA VAL A 86 -14.03 7.62 -13.55
C VAL A 86 -12.60 7.69 -14.07
N ALA A 87 -12.19 8.87 -14.56
CA ALA A 87 -10.81 9.07 -15.02
C ALA A 87 -9.80 8.86 -13.90
N PHE A 88 -10.06 9.36 -12.70
CA PHE A 88 -9.20 9.19 -11.52
C PHE A 88 -9.05 7.71 -11.15
N VAL A 89 -10.17 6.99 -11.04
CA VAL A 89 -10.17 5.57 -10.68
C VAL A 89 -9.43 4.75 -11.74
N LEU A 90 -9.77 4.93 -13.03
CA LEU A 90 -9.10 4.20 -14.12
C LEU A 90 -7.61 4.50 -14.17
N TYR A 91 -7.23 5.77 -14.03
CA TYR A 91 -5.83 6.16 -13.97
C TYR A 91 -5.10 5.46 -12.82
N GLY A 92 -5.62 5.54 -11.59
CA GLY A 92 -4.98 4.96 -10.41
C GLY A 92 -4.76 3.44 -10.54
N ILE A 93 -5.82 2.70 -10.88
CA ILE A 93 -5.73 1.23 -10.98
C ILE A 93 -4.82 0.76 -12.12
N ILE A 94 -4.81 1.48 -13.27
CA ILE A 94 -3.93 1.16 -14.39
C ILE A 94 -2.48 1.42 -14.00
N MET A 95 -2.20 2.56 -13.36
CA MET A 95 -0.84 2.92 -12.98
C MET A 95 -0.26 1.91 -11.99
N ALA A 96 -0.94 1.63 -10.88
CA ALA A 96 -0.47 0.66 -9.90
C ALA A 96 -0.30 -0.74 -10.53
N GLY A 97 -1.34 -1.28 -11.18
CA GLY A 97 -1.28 -2.60 -11.76
C GLY A 97 -0.19 -2.76 -12.84
N VAL A 98 -0.01 -1.76 -13.72
CA VAL A 98 1.00 -1.84 -14.79
C VAL A 98 2.41 -1.69 -14.23
N PHE A 99 2.67 -0.66 -13.42
CA PHE A 99 4.03 -0.40 -12.94
C PHE A 99 4.53 -1.49 -12.00
N GLU A 100 3.70 -1.94 -11.08
CA GLU A 100 4.12 -2.96 -10.12
C GLU A 100 4.27 -4.33 -10.77
N GLU A 101 3.31 -4.77 -11.57
CA GLU A 101 3.38 -6.10 -12.17
C GLU A 101 4.42 -6.19 -13.30
N CYS A 102 4.58 -5.13 -14.11
CA CYS A 102 5.67 -5.08 -15.09
C CYS A 102 7.04 -5.02 -14.39
N GLY A 103 7.19 -4.22 -13.34
CA GLY A 103 8.40 -4.18 -12.52
C GLY A 103 8.75 -5.56 -11.95
N ARG A 104 7.77 -6.22 -11.33
CA ARG A 104 7.88 -7.60 -10.82
C ARG A 104 8.31 -8.57 -11.91
N TYR A 105 7.64 -8.55 -13.06
CA TYR A 105 7.97 -9.39 -14.20
C TYR A 105 9.40 -9.18 -14.70
N ILE A 106 9.82 -7.91 -14.85
CA ILE A 106 11.17 -7.59 -15.31
C ILE A 106 12.21 -8.15 -14.34
N VAL A 107 12.07 -7.92 -13.04
CA VAL A 107 13.01 -8.42 -12.03
C VAL A 107 13.07 -9.95 -12.04
N LEU A 108 11.94 -10.64 -12.04
CA LEU A 108 11.86 -12.10 -12.02
C LEU A 108 12.42 -12.70 -13.31
N LYS A 109 12.24 -12.05 -14.47
CA LYS A 109 12.67 -12.56 -15.77
C LYS A 109 14.15 -12.29 -16.04
N THR A 110 14.65 -11.10 -15.69
CA THR A 110 15.97 -10.62 -16.13
C THR A 110 17.03 -10.69 -15.06
N ILE A 111 16.67 -10.35 -13.80
CA ILE A 111 17.62 -10.24 -12.68
C ILE A 111 17.71 -11.56 -11.92
N LEU A 112 16.58 -12.13 -11.52
CA LEU A 112 16.53 -13.33 -10.70
C LEU A 112 16.56 -14.62 -11.55
N LYS A 113 17.70 -14.89 -12.18
CA LYS A 113 17.89 -16.10 -13.02
C LYS A 113 18.41 -17.31 -12.25
N LYS A 114 19.01 -17.10 -11.08
CA LYS A 114 19.59 -18.16 -10.24
C LYS A 114 18.62 -18.48 -9.07
N ASN A 115 18.69 -19.72 -8.60
CA ASN A 115 17.91 -20.18 -7.45
C ASN A 115 16.39 -19.95 -7.62
N ARG A 116 15.84 -20.25 -8.79
CA ARG A 116 14.43 -20.12 -9.13
C ARG A 116 13.62 -21.21 -8.44
N THR A 117 13.32 -21.01 -7.17
CA THR A 117 12.43 -21.88 -6.39
C THR A 117 11.09 -21.17 -6.16
N ARG A 118 10.04 -21.92 -5.89
CA ARG A 118 8.73 -21.37 -5.55
C ARG A 118 8.80 -20.61 -4.22
N GLU A 119 9.60 -21.12 -3.31
CA GLU A 119 9.85 -20.54 -1.98
C GLU A 119 10.53 -19.16 -2.09
N ASN A 120 11.42 -18.99 -3.07
CA ASN A 120 12.02 -17.70 -3.38
C ASN A 120 11.01 -16.73 -4.01
N ALA A 121 10.07 -17.19 -4.82
CA ALA A 121 9.01 -16.34 -5.34
C ALA A 121 8.13 -15.77 -4.20
N VAL A 122 7.77 -16.60 -3.21
CA VAL A 122 7.07 -16.13 -2.02
C VAL A 122 7.92 -15.11 -1.25
N LEU A 123 9.22 -15.38 -1.08
CA LEU A 123 10.13 -14.47 -0.39
C LEU A 123 10.26 -13.11 -1.10
N TYR A 124 10.24 -13.09 -2.44
CA TYR A 124 10.14 -11.87 -3.24
C TYR A 124 8.85 -11.10 -2.92
N GLY A 125 7.70 -11.78 -2.91
CA GLY A 125 6.40 -11.17 -2.57
C GLY A 125 6.37 -10.58 -1.16
N ILE A 126 7.02 -11.24 -0.18
CA ILE A 126 7.19 -10.71 1.18
C ILE A 126 8.05 -9.43 1.16
N GLY A 127 9.12 -9.40 0.37
CA GLY A 127 9.95 -8.20 0.22
C GLY A 127 9.21 -7.04 -0.42
N HIS A 128 8.45 -7.31 -1.47
CA HIS A 128 7.65 -6.33 -2.20
C HIS A 128 6.55 -5.72 -1.30
N GLY A 129 5.63 -6.53 -0.76
CA GLY A 129 4.55 -6.04 0.10
C GLY A 129 5.06 -5.46 1.43
N GLY A 130 6.16 -6.01 1.97
CA GLY A 130 6.76 -5.47 3.19
C GLY A 130 7.30 -4.06 3.03
N ILE A 131 8.03 -3.78 1.94
CA ILE A 131 8.57 -2.44 1.70
C ILE A 131 7.48 -1.43 1.33
N GLU A 132 6.39 -1.86 0.70
CA GLU A 132 5.21 -1.02 0.48
C GLU A 132 4.64 -0.51 1.81
N ILE A 133 4.40 -1.41 2.78
CA ILE A 133 3.92 -1.04 4.12
C ILE A 133 4.86 0.00 4.75
N LEU A 134 6.16 -0.23 4.67
CA LEU A 134 7.17 0.61 5.30
C LEU A 134 7.36 1.97 4.61
N THR A 135 7.10 2.07 3.32
CA THR A 135 7.36 3.31 2.55
C THR A 135 6.12 4.14 2.22
N ILE A 136 4.91 3.57 2.34
CA ILE A 136 3.66 4.28 2.08
C ILE A 136 2.88 4.51 3.38
N LEU A 137 2.63 3.47 4.14
CA LEU A 137 1.69 3.52 5.25
C LEU A 137 2.33 3.90 6.58
N LEU A 138 3.50 3.37 6.86
CA LEU A 138 4.21 3.71 8.09
C LEU A 138 4.46 5.22 8.22
N PRO A 139 4.92 5.96 7.19
CA PRO A 139 5.04 7.42 7.25
C PRO A 139 3.71 8.12 7.54
N THR A 140 2.60 7.66 6.97
CA THR A 140 1.26 8.20 7.23
C THR A 140 0.87 8.04 8.70
N MET A 141 1.08 6.84 9.28
CA MET A 141 0.76 6.59 10.70
C MET A 141 1.66 7.39 11.65
N ILE A 142 2.93 7.58 11.30
CA ILE A 142 3.84 8.47 12.05
C ILE A 142 3.34 9.91 12.00
N THR A 143 2.91 10.38 10.82
CA THR A 143 2.32 11.72 10.66
C THR A 143 1.06 11.89 11.52
N TYR A 144 0.16 10.88 11.51
CA TYR A 144 -1.03 10.90 12.37
C TYR A 144 -0.68 10.92 13.86
N LEU A 145 0.33 10.16 14.28
CA LEU A 145 0.79 10.19 15.66
C LEU A 145 1.33 11.57 16.05
N VAL A 146 2.14 12.20 15.18
CA VAL A 146 2.64 13.57 15.43
C VAL A 146 1.48 14.55 15.56
N ILE A 147 0.51 14.52 14.65
CA ILE A 147 -0.69 15.36 14.70
C ILE A 147 -1.44 15.13 16.03
N ALA A 148 -1.72 13.87 16.38
CA ALA A 148 -2.46 13.53 17.59
C ALA A 148 -1.74 14.03 18.85
N VAL A 149 -0.42 13.86 18.93
CA VAL A 149 0.37 14.36 20.08
C VAL A 149 0.31 15.87 20.16
N LEU A 150 0.50 16.60 19.05
CA LEU A 150 0.47 18.07 19.05
C LEU A 150 -0.89 18.63 19.49
N PHE A 151 -1.98 18.10 18.91
CA PHE A 151 -3.32 18.56 19.24
C PHE A 151 -3.76 18.15 20.66
N SER A 152 -3.23 17.03 21.20
CA SER A 152 -3.53 16.59 22.57
C SER A 152 -3.00 17.56 23.66
N GLN A 153 -2.04 18.42 23.32
CA GLN A 153 -1.49 19.42 24.23
C GLN A 153 -2.43 20.62 24.46
N GLY A 154 -3.51 20.74 23.71
CA GLY A 154 -4.50 21.82 23.84
C GLY A 154 -4.05 23.17 23.28
N ASN A 155 -2.84 23.28 22.73
CA ASN A 155 -2.35 24.50 22.08
C ASN A 155 -2.43 24.35 20.56
N VAL A 156 -3.60 24.65 20.00
CA VAL A 156 -3.88 24.54 18.57
C VAL A 156 -2.96 25.42 17.73
N GLU A 157 -2.69 26.64 18.18
CA GLU A 157 -1.80 27.57 17.48
C GLU A 157 -0.37 26.99 17.34
N HIS A 158 0.15 26.43 18.42
CA HIS A 158 1.45 25.75 18.39
C HIS A 158 1.44 24.56 17.41
N ALA A 159 0.38 23.74 17.43
CA ALA A 159 0.24 22.60 16.53
C ALA A 159 0.22 23.04 15.06
N LEU A 160 -0.57 24.06 14.72
CA LEU A 160 -0.65 24.58 13.36
C LEU A 160 0.68 25.18 12.89
N ASN A 161 1.35 25.94 13.75
CA ASN A 161 2.66 26.52 13.44
C ASN A 161 3.72 25.42 13.22
N PHE A 162 3.76 24.39 14.06
CA PHE A 162 4.69 23.25 13.92
C PHE A 162 4.47 22.50 12.60
N LEU A 163 3.21 22.27 12.25
CA LEU A 163 2.81 21.58 11.01
C LEU A 163 2.87 22.50 9.78
N LYS A 164 3.24 23.77 9.93
CA LYS A 164 3.27 24.80 8.89
C LYS A 164 1.93 24.94 8.16
N ILE A 165 0.85 24.88 8.93
CA ILE A 165 -0.50 25.07 8.40
C ILE A 165 -0.84 26.55 8.43
N THR A 166 -1.09 27.10 7.24
CA THR A 166 -1.48 28.49 6.99
C THR A 166 -2.93 28.53 6.49
N GLU A 167 -3.51 29.73 6.38
CA GLU A 167 -4.85 29.89 5.78
C GLU A 167 -4.93 29.33 4.35
N GLU A 168 -3.84 29.43 3.61
CA GLU A 168 -3.76 28.99 2.21
C GLU A 168 -3.85 27.45 2.07
N ASN A 169 -3.24 26.68 2.99
CA ASN A 169 -3.20 25.22 2.92
C ASN A 169 -4.14 24.51 3.94
N ALA A 170 -4.84 25.30 4.76
CA ALA A 170 -5.71 24.79 5.82
C ALA A 170 -6.76 23.77 5.32
N ALA A 171 -7.44 24.10 4.22
CA ALA A 171 -8.47 23.23 3.65
C ALA A 171 -7.91 21.87 3.19
N ALA A 172 -6.69 21.86 2.67
CA ALA A 172 -6.01 20.62 2.26
C ALA A 172 -5.51 19.78 3.45
N ALA A 173 -5.13 20.45 4.56
CA ALA A 173 -4.61 19.78 5.76
C ALA A 173 -5.72 19.17 6.65
N LEU A 174 -6.90 19.79 6.67
CA LEU A 174 -8.00 19.45 7.58
C LEU A 174 -8.41 17.96 7.54
N PRO A 175 -8.59 17.30 6.37
CA PRO A 175 -8.96 15.89 6.33
C PRO A 175 -7.95 14.98 7.04
N SER A 176 -6.66 15.22 6.86
CA SER A 176 -5.60 14.44 7.53
C SER A 176 -5.60 14.63 9.05
N ILE A 177 -5.88 15.84 9.53
CA ILE A 177 -5.96 16.13 10.95
C ILE A 177 -7.20 15.50 11.57
N GLN A 178 -8.34 15.53 10.87
CA GLN A 178 -9.57 14.87 11.31
C GLN A 178 -9.39 13.34 11.34
N ALA A 179 -8.76 12.76 10.33
CA ALA A 179 -8.45 11.33 10.29
C ALA A 179 -7.52 10.91 11.44
N ALA A 180 -6.50 11.71 11.75
CA ALA A 180 -5.62 11.46 12.88
C ALA A 180 -6.38 11.56 14.22
N ALA A 181 -7.24 12.57 14.38
CA ALA A 181 -7.99 12.80 15.63
C ALA A 181 -9.04 11.71 15.90
N SER A 182 -9.68 11.19 14.85
CA SER A 182 -10.70 10.14 14.94
C SER A 182 -10.14 8.72 14.99
N PHE A 183 -8.81 8.55 14.92
CA PHE A 183 -8.20 7.23 14.91
C PHE A 183 -8.38 6.52 16.25
N ASP A 184 -8.86 5.27 16.20
CA ASP A 184 -9.17 4.45 17.35
C ASP A 184 -8.73 2.98 17.17
N TYR A 185 -9.07 2.12 18.13
CA TYR A 185 -8.75 0.69 18.06
C TYR A 185 -9.48 -0.05 16.94
N ALA A 186 -10.67 0.40 16.52
CA ALA A 186 -11.36 -0.20 15.38
C ALA A 186 -10.63 0.12 14.07
N MET A 187 -10.23 1.38 13.88
CA MET A 187 -9.40 1.80 12.75
C MET A 187 -8.04 1.09 12.74
N MET A 188 -7.41 0.92 13.92
CA MET A 188 -6.20 0.12 14.05
C MET A 188 -6.42 -1.32 13.55
N ALA A 189 -7.47 -1.99 14.02
CA ALA A 189 -7.73 -3.37 13.62
C ALA A 189 -7.95 -3.49 12.12
N MET A 190 -8.72 -2.59 11.50
CA MET A 190 -8.95 -2.55 10.05
C MET A 190 -7.63 -2.35 9.30
N ASN A 191 -6.83 -1.35 9.68
CA ASN A 191 -5.54 -1.11 9.04
C ASN A 191 -4.60 -2.33 9.12
N VAL A 192 -4.54 -3.02 10.25
CA VAL A 192 -3.69 -4.22 10.42
C VAL A 192 -4.20 -5.39 9.56
N ILE A 193 -5.51 -5.64 9.55
CA ILE A 193 -6.12 -6.68 8.72
C ILE A 193 -5.82 -6.41 7.24
N GLU A 194 -6.05 -5.19 6.79
CA GLU A 194 -5.76 -4.77 5.41
C GLU A 194 -4.29 -5.04 5.03
N ARG A 195 -3.33 -4.75 5.94
CA ARG A 195 -1.90 -5.02 5.66
C ARG A 195 -1.58 -6.51 5.59
N VAL A 196 -2.23 -7.33 6.39
CA VAL A 196 -2.11 -8.79 6.28
C VAL A 196 -2.67 -9.27 4.94
N LEU A 197 -3.83 -8.75 4.52
CA LEU A 197 -4.42 -9.06 3.21
C LEU A 197 -3.50 -8.61 2.06
N ALA A 198 -2.95 -7.41 2.13
CA ALA A 198 -1.99 -6.90 1.14
C ALA A 198 -0.73 -7.77 1.04
N MET A 199 -0.20 -8.26 2.15
CA MET A 199 0.92 -9.21 2.13
C MET A 199 0.57 -10.48 1.35
N PHE A 200 -0.60 -11.09 1.60
CA PHE A 200 -1.06 -12.26 0.86
C PHE A 200 -1.31 -11.95 -0.61
N LEU A 201 -1.86 -10.79 -0.93
CA LEU A 201 -2.05 -10.29 -2.29
C LEU A 201 -0.73 -10.27 -3.06
N HIS A 202 0.28 -9.55 -2.53
CA HIS A 202 1.58 -9.42 -3.22
C HIS A 202 2.33 -10.74 -3.34
N ILE A 203 2.23 -11.62 -2.34
CA ILE A 203 2.74 -12.98 -2.42
C ILE A 203 2.03 -13.73 -3.56
N GLY A 204 0.70 -13.68 -3.60
CA GLY A 204 -0.11 -14.36 -4.61
C GLY A 204 0.19 -13.87 -6.04
N LEU A 205 0.19 -12.56 -6.26
CA LEU A 205 0.55 -11.96 -7.55
C LEU A 205 1.97 -12.33 -7.97
N THR A 206 2.91 -12.36 -7.02
CA THR A 206 4.29 -12.78 -7.31
C THR A 206 4.34 -14.24 -7.79
N VAL A 207 3.61 -15.16 -7.15
CA VAL A 207 3.55 -16.55 -7.58
C VAL A 207 2.95 -16.68 -8.97
N ILE A 208 1.91 -15.90 -9.30
CA ILE A 208 1.27 -15.87 -10.62
C ILE A 208 2.26 -15.41 -11.69
N VAL A 209 2.93 -14.29 -11.48
CA VAL A 209 3.93 -13.75 -12.43
C VAL A 209 5.12 -14.70 -12.55
N TYR A 210 5.62 -15.22 -11.43
CA TYR A 210 6.71 -16.19 -11.41
C TYR A 210 6.39 -17.44 -12.23
N TYR A 211 5.18 -18.01 -12.05
CA TYR A 211 4.73 -19.15 -12.85
C TYR A 211 4.74 -18.85 -14.36
N GLY A 212 4.27 -17.65 -14.75
CA GLY A 212 4.33 -17.19 -16.13
C GLY A 212 5.76 -17.11 -16.67
N VAL A 213 6.69 -16.61 -15.86
CA VAL A 213 8.11 -16.46 -16.23
C VAL A 213 8.80 -17.80 -16.42
N ILE A 214 8.66 -18.74 -15.46
CA ILE A 214 9.36 -20.04 -15.53
C ILE A 214 8.81 -20.98 -16.61
N ASN A 215 7.51 -20.87 -16.91
CA ASN A 215 6.84 -21.68 -17.93
C ASN A 215 6.72 -20.99 -19.31
N ALA A 216 7.34 -19.81 -19.47
CA ALA A 216 7.27 -18.98 -20.68
C ALA A 216 5.83 -18.65 -21.13
N LYS A 217 4.88 -18.57 -20.20
CA LYS A 217 3.46 -18.30 -20.44
C LYS A 217 3.14 -16.82 -20.31
N LYS A 218 3.16 -16.07 -21.41
CA LYS A 218 3.00 -14.61 -21.43
C LYS A 218 1.66 -14.10 -20.88
N ALA A 219 0.59 -14.91 -20.92
CA ALA A 219 -0.75 -14.53 -20.47
C ALA A 219 -0.83 -14.24 -18.95
N PHE A 220 0.12 -14.76 -18.16
CA PHE A 220 0.10 -14.57 -16.70
C PHE A 220 0.46 -13.14 -16.26
N LEU A 221 1.22 -12.38 -17.07
CA LEU A 221 1.47 -10.96 -16.77
C LEU A 221 0.20 -10.11 -16.89
N PRO A 222 -0.53 -10.08 -18.03
CA PRO A 222 -1.79 -9.32 -18.10
C PRO A 222 -2.85 -9.84 -17.11
N MET A 223 -2.85 -11.13 -16.77
CA MET A 223 -3.72 -11.65 -15.72
C MET A 223 -3.37 -11.04 -14.35
N ALA A 224 -2.09 -10.97 -13.99
CA ALA A 224 -1.66 -10.36 -12.73
C ALA A 224 -1.99 -8.85 -12.70
N ILE A 225 -1.74 -8.12 -13.80
CA ILE A 225 -2.13 -6.72 -13.95
C ILE A 225 -3.64 -6.55 -13.73
N GLY A 226 -4.48 -7.34 -14.39
CA GLY A 226 -5.93 -7.27 -14.24
C GLY A 226 -6.41 -7.58 -12.82
N LEU A 227 -5.82 -8.56 -12.14
CA LEU A 227 -6.13 -8.89 -10.75
C LEU A 227 -5.71 -7.77 -9.79
N HIS A 228 -4.56 -7.15 -10.01
CA HIS A 228 -4.10 -6.00 -9.24
C HIS A 228 -5.05 -4.80 -9.43
N MET A 229 -5.37 -4.46 -10.69
CA MET A 229 -6.33 -3.39 -11.00
C MET A 229 -7.69 -3.61 -10.33
N LEU A 230 -8.20 -4.84 -10.35
CA LEU A 230 -9.45 -5.19 -9.68
C LEU A 230 -9.35 -4.98 -8.17
N MET A 231 -8.23 -5.36 -7.55
CA MET A 231 -8.01 -5.14 -6.12
C MET A 231 -8.08 -3.66 -5.77
N ASP A 232 -7.42 -2.80 -6.54
CA ASP A 232 -7.31 -1.37 -6.26
C ASP A 232 -8.56 -0.56 -6.64
N THR A 233 -9.54 -1.18 -7.29
CA THR A 233 -10.75 -0.47 -7.74
C THR A 233 -11.51 0.15 -6.56
N PHE A 234 -11.75 -0.59 -5.49
CA PHE A 234 -12.50 -0.07 -4.34
C PHE A 234 -11.70 0.93 -3.49
N PRO A 235 -10.40 0.74 -3.23
CA PRO A 235 -9.56 1.79 -2.67
C PRO A 235 -9.61 3.11 -3.43
N ALA A 236 -9.53 3.07 -4.77
CA ALA A 236 -9.63 4.27 -5.61
C ALA A 236 -11.03 4.93 -5.57
N LEU A 237 -12.10 4.13 -5.54
CA LEU A 237 -13.47 4.62 -5.36
C LEU A 237 -13.69 5.24 -3.97
N TYR A 238 -13.08 4.67 -2.93
CA TYR A 238 -13.12 5.21 -1.57
C TYR A 238 -12.43 6.59 -1.49
N GLN A 239 -11.28 6.76 -2.13
CA GLN A 239 -10.61 8.06 -2.21
C GLN A 239 -11.47 9.14 -2.87
N ARG A 240 -12.44 8.74 -3.71
CA ARG A 240 -13.42 9.64 -4.34
C ARG A 240 -14.74 9.75 -3.58
N GLY A 241 -14.85 9.15 -2.41
CA GLY A 241 -16.07 9.16 -1.59
C GLY A 241 -17.25 8.39 -2.18
N VAL A 242 -17.01 7.49 -3.16
CA VAL A 242 -18.07 6.71 -3.83
C VAL A 242 -18.50 5.51 -3.02
N VAL A 243 -17.57 4.87 -2.33
CA VAL A 243 -17.82 3.70 -1.48
C VAL A 243 -17.38 3.97 -0.04
N GLN A 244 -17.92 3.20 0.89
CA GLN A 244 -17.55 3.28 2.30
C GLN A 244 -16.36 2.34 2.60
N LEU A 245 -15.62 2.63 3.67
CA LEU A 245 -14.43 1.88 4.07
C LEU A 245 -14.69 0.38 4.25
N TRP A 246 -15.83 -0.01 4.88
CA TRP A 246 -16.17 -1.44 5.05
C TRP A 246 -16.29 -2.19 3.71
N ALA A 247 -16.73 -1.50 2.65
CA ALA A 247 -16.83 -2.11 1.32
C ALA A 247 -15.45 -2.35 0.70
N VAL A 248 -14.48 -1.48 0.99
CA VAL A 248 -13.07 -1.69 0.61
C VAL A 248 -12.51 -2.94 1.28
N GLU A 249 -12.75 -3.11 2.58
CA GLU A 249 -12.24 -4.27 3.33
C GLU A 249 -12.84 -5.59 2.84
N VAL A 250 -14.15 -5.62 2.61
CA VAL A 250 -14.83 -6.81 2.05
C VAL A 250 -14.29 -7.14 0.66
N TRP A 251 -14.13 -6.13 -0.19
CA TRP A 251 -13.57 -6.29 -1.54
C TRP A 251 -12.14 -6.82 -1.49
N ALA A 252 -11.29 -6.24 -0.64
CA ALA A 252 -9.92 -6.66 -0.42
C ALA A 252 -9.84 -8.11 0.05
N ALA A 253 -10.66 -8.51 1.01
CA ALA A 253 -10.70 -9.88 1.51
C ALA A 253 -11.11 -10.88 0.42
N VAL A 254 -12.16 -10.58 -0.35
CA VAL A 254 -12.64 -11.45 -1.43
C VAL A 254 -11.57 -11.66 -2.49
N TRP A 255 -11.00 -10.57 -3.01
CA TRP A 255 -10.00 -10.66 -4.08
C TRP A 255 -8.67 -11.25 -3.61
N THR A 256 -8.25 -10.98 -2.38
CA THR A 256 -7.09 -11.65 -1.78
C THR A 256 -7.30 -13.16 -1.73
N VAL A 257 -8.47 -13.63 -1.29
CA VAL A 257 -8.78 -15.07 -1.28
C VAL A 257 -8.74 -15.66 -2.69
N VAL A 258 -9.34 -14.99 -3.69
CA VAL A 258 -9.32 -15.45 -5.09
C VAL A 258 -7.88 -15.57 -5.60
N ILE A 259 -7.05 -14.53 -5.38
CA ILE A 259 -5.66 -14.51 -5.83
C ILE A 259 -4.83 -15.59 -5.13
N VAL A 260 -5.02 -15.80 -3.83
CA VAL A 260 -4.32 -16.85 -3.07
C VAL A 260 -4.74 -18.24 -3.55
N LEU A 261 -6.01 -18.46 -3.89
CA LEU A 261 -6.48 -19.73 -4.44
C LEU A 261 -5.89 -20.02 -5.83
N ILE A 262 -5.82 -19.00 -6.70
CA ILE A 262 -5.16 -19.12 -8.01
C ILE A 262 -3.67 -19.43 -7.82
N ALA A 263 -2.98 -18.62 -7.00
CA ALA A 263 -1.57 -18.82 -6.70
C ALA A 263 -1.29 -20.20 -6.09
N GLY A 264 -2.13 -20.67 -5.18
CA GLY A 264 -2.02 -21.99 -4.55
C GLY A 264 -2.12 -23.16 -5.54
N LYS A 265 -2.95 -23.02 -6.60
CA LYS A 265 -3.00 -24.00 -7.69
C LYS A 265 -1.74 -23.98 -8.56
N LEU A 266 -1.16 -22.82 -8.78
CA LEU A 266 0.06 -22.65 -9.59
C LEU A 266 1.34 -22.99 -8.80
N TYR A 267 1.26 -22.93 -7.48
CA TYR A 267 2.37 -23.26 -6.59
C TYR A 267 2.64 -24.77 -6.51
N ARG A 268 1.63 -25.61 -6.75
CA ARG A 268 1.74 -27.08 -6.76
C ARG A 268 2.48 -27.58 -8.02
#